data_8f90d371f12e976c620ce09bcbcfb61b
#
_entry.id   8f90d371f12e976c620ce09bcbcfb61b
#
_cell.length_a   1.000
_cell.length_b   1.000
_cell.length_c   1.000
_cell.angle_alpha   90.00
_cell.angle_beta   90.00
_cell.angle_gamma   90.00
#
_symmetry.space_group_name_H-M   'P 1'
#
loop_
_entity.id
_entity.type
_entity.pdbx_description
1 polymer ?
#
loop_
_entity_poly.entity_id
_entity_poly.type
_entity_poly.pdbx_seq_one_letter_code
_entity_poly.pdbx_strand_id
1 'polypeptide(L)'
;MTTALALEYIPRRMEELGYGKNYYIRFRHLTLQAGELLELEAYNQFYILVEDPPASISVISDFGMYDLSFGKTNEQSYEHQGLIYINNYDSIPNHLRFIQVIPKHLKTEEKK
;
A
#
# COMPACT_ATOMS: atom_id res chain seq x y z
N MET A 1 -9.68 0.40 3.81
CA MET A 1 -9.88 1.85 3.53
C MET A 1 -10.53 2.02 2.19
N THR A 2 -11.57 2.85 2.10
CA THR A 2 -12.18 3.11 0.80
C THR A 2 -11.25 4.00 -0.03
N THR A 3 -11.45 3.98 -1.34
CA THR A 3 -10.69 4.84 -2.23
C THR A 3 -10.91 6.31 -1.88
N ALA A 4 -12.14 6.70 -1.57
CA ALA A 4 -12.45 8.08 -1.22
C ALA A 4 -11.67 8.53 0.02
N LEU A 5 -11.64 7.70 1.06
CA LEU A 5 -10.89 8.03 2.28
C LEU A 5 -9.39 8.10 2.00
N ALA A 6 -8.87 7.22 1.16
CA ALA A 6 -7.46 7.25 0.79
C ALA A 6 -7.11 8.55 0.07
N LEU A 7 -7.98 9.01 -0.83
CA LEU A 7 -7.73 10.24 -1.56
C LEU A 7 -7.77 11.48 -0.65
N GLU A 8 -8.47 11.39 0.49
CA GLU A 8 -8.40 12.45 1.50
C GLU A 8 -7.18 12.32 2.39
N TYR A 9 -6.78 11.10 2.70
CA TYR A 9 -5.65 10.82 3.57
C TYR A 9 -4.33 11.24 2.94
N ILE A 10 -4.16 10.96 1.64
CA ILE A 10 -2.88 11.15 0.97
C ILE A 10 -2.36 12.59 1.03
N PRO A 11 -3.15 13.63 0.71
CA PRO A 11 -2.64 14.99 0.78
C PRO A 11 -2.15 15.38 2.19
N ARG A 12 -2.88 14.95 3.22
CA ARG A 12 -2.48 15.24 4.60
C ARG A 12 -1.18 14.52 4.95
N ARG A 13 -1.08 13.27 4.52
CA ARG A 13 0.12 12.48 4.79
C ARG A 13 1.34 13.08 4.10
N MET A 14 1.17 13.54 2.86
CA MET A 14 2.26 14.15 2.12
C MET A 14 2.70 15.47 2.74
N GLU A 15 1.76 16.22 3.30
CA GLU A 15 2.08 17.44 4.05
C GLU A 15 2.93 17.09 5.28
N GLU A 16 2.51 16.07 6.03
CA GLU A 16 3.27 15.63 7.22
C GLU A 16 4.68 15.22 6.87
N LEU A 17 4.87 14.61 5.70
CA LEU A 17 6.19 14.13 5.28
C LEU A 17 7.03 15.24 4.63
N GLY A 18 6.47 16.42 4.44
CA GLY A 18 7.20 17.55 3.90
C GLY A 18 7.21 17.65 2.38
N TYR A 19 6.43 16.83 1.69
CA TYR A 19 6.40 16.88 0.22
C TYR A 19 5.38 17.88 -0.32
N GLY A 20 4.41 18.29 0.50
CA GLY A 20 3.33 19.15 0.02
C GLY A 20 2.61 18.54 -1.16
N LYS A 21 2.63 19.23 -2.29
CA LYS A 21 1.98 18.76 -3.51
C LYS A 21 2.95 18.12 -4.51
N ASN A 22 4.18 17.87 -4.08
CA ASN A 22 5.22 17.35 -4.97
C ASN A 22 5.18 15.84 -5.03
N TYR A 23 4.09 15.30 -5.55
CA TYR A 23 3.93 13.86 -5.71
C TYR A 23 2.88 13.61 -6.78
N TYR A 24 2.81 12.35 -7.22
CA TYR A 24 1.70 11.89 -8.07
C TYR A 24 1.25 10.52 -7.58
N ILE A 25 0.06 10.11 -8.00
CA ILE A 25 -0.51 8.84 -7.59
C ILE A 25 -0.80 7.98 -8.81
N ARG A 26 -0.80 6.67 -8.59
CA ARG A 26 -1.18 5.69 -9.60
C ARG A 26 -2.09 4.67 -8.95
N PHE A 27 -3.16 4.33 -9.64
CA PHE A 27 -4.04 3.26 -9.18
C PHE A 27 -3.46 1.94 -9.66
N ARG A 28 -3.31 1.00 -8.73
CA ARG A 28 -2.71 -0.30 -9.01
C ARG A 28 -3.71 -1.39 -8.68
N HIS A 29 -3.87 -2.31 -9.63
CA HIS A 29 -4.75 -3.46 -9.47
C HIS A 29 -3.90 -4.70 -9.69
N LEU A 30 -3.82 -5.55 -8.68
CA LEU A 30 -3.02 -6.77 -8.73
C LEU A 30 -3.93 -7.98 -8.65
N THR A 31 -3.58 -9.02 -9.40
CA THR A 31 -4.24 -10.31 -9.31
C THR A 31 -3.20 -11.31 -8.84
N LEU A 32 -3.47 -11.97 -7.72
CA LEU A 32 -2.61 -13.03 -7.23
C LEU A 32 -3.27 -14.37 -7.50
N GLN A 33 -2.49 -15.29 -8.04
CA GLN A 33 -2.97 -16.63 -8.28
C GLN A 33 -3.08 -17.39 -6.95
N ALA A 34 -3.75 -18.54 -6.99
CA ALA A 34 -3.90 -19.36 -5.79
C ALA A 34 -2.54 -19.68 -5.21
N GLY A 35 -2.35 -19.38 -3.92
CA GLY A 35 -1.11 -19.66 -3.21
C GLY A 35 0.07 -18.78 -3.57
N GLU A 36 -0.14 -17.75 -4.37
CA GLU A 36 0.96 -16.90 -4.85
C GLU A 36 1.48 -15.98 -3.74
N LEU A 37 2.80 -15.85 -3.68
CA LEU A 37 3.47 -14.85 -2.85
C LEU A 37 4.13 -13.85 -3.78
N LEU A 38 3.81 -12.57 -3.60
CA LEU A 38 4.33 -11.50 -4.43
C LEU A 38 5.12 -10.54 -3.56
N GLU A 39 6.30 -10.14 -4.05
CA GLU A 39 7.11 -9.10 -3.41
C GLU A 39 7.04 -7.82 -4.22
N LEU A 40 6.86 -6.70 -3.52
CA LEU A 40 6.94 -5.37 -4.13
C LEU A 40 7.99 -4.57 -3.38
N GLU A 41 8.71 -3.74 -4.13
CA GLU A 41 9.67 -2.83 -3.52
C GLU A 41 9.12 -1.41 -3.62
N ALA A 42 8.90 -0.80 -2.47
CA ALA A 42 8.31 0.53 -2.40
C ALA A 42 9.22 1.47 -1.60
N TYR A 43 10.50 1.51 -1.98
CA TYR A 43 11.44 2.41 -1.36
C TYR A 43 11.25 3.82 -1.91
N ASN A 44 11.17 4.80 -1.01
CA ASN A 44 10.95 6.20 -1.34
C ASN A 44 9.58 6.45 -2.00
N GLN A 45 8.65 5.58 -1.73
CA GLN A 45 7.26 5.68 -2.18
C GLN A 45 6.43 4.82 -1.25
N PHE A 46 5.10 4.91 -1.36
CA PHE A 46 4.29 4.02 -0.54
C PHE A 46 3.01 3.64 -1.26
N TYR A 47 2.42 2.56 -0.77
CA TYR A 47 1.19 1.99 -1.29
C TYR A 47 0.12 2.09 -0.22
N ILE A 48 -1.04 2.61 -0.59
CA ILE A 48 -2.21 2.64 0.29
C ILE A 48 -3.16 1.54 -0.16
N LEU A 49 -3.43 0.61 0.74
CA LEU A 49 -4.34 -0.51 0.46
C LEU A 49 -5.78 0.01 0.49
N VAL A 50 -6.51 -0.18 -0.59
CA VAL A 50 -7.87 0.34 -0.71
C VAL A 50 -8.84 -0.79 -1.10
N GLU A 51 -10.12 -0.58 -0.82
CA GLU A 51 -11.20 -1.49 -1.18
C GLU A 51 -10.95 -2.87 -0.60
N ASP A 52 -11.21 -3.00 0.66
CA ASP A 52 -10.91 -4.16 1.51
C ASP A 52 -10.64 -5.46 0.75
N PRO A 53 -9.42 -5.98 0.85
CA PRO A 53 -9.08 -7.23 0.15
C PRO A 53 -9.80 -8.42 0.78
N PRO A 54 -9.88 -9.53 0.04
CA PRO A 54 -10.43 -10.77 0.62
C PRO A 54 -9.68 -11.21 1.87
N ALA A 55 -10.37 -11.90 2.76
CA ALA A 55 -9.79 -12.32 4.05
C ALA A 55 -8.59 -13.27 3.89
N SER A 56 -8.47 -13.91 2.73
CA SER A 56 -7.38 -14.84 2.46
C SER A 56 -6.11 -14.16 1.94
N ILE A 57 -6.10 -12.84 1.84
CA ILE A 57 -4.91 -12.09 1.42
C ILE A 57 -4.28 -11.41 2.63
N SER A 58 -2.96 -11.55 2.75
CA SER A 58 -2.20 -10.79 3.73
C SER A 58 -1.23 -9.85 3.04
N VAL A 59 -0.99 -8.69 3.66
CA VAL A 59 -0.03 -7.71 3.19
C VAL A 59 0.85 -7.34 4.37
N ILE A 60 2.15 -7.57 4.24
CA ILE A 60 3.11 -7.34 5.31
C ILE A 60 4.23 -6.45 4.80
N SER A 61 4.56 -5.42 5.55
CA SER A 61 5.68 -4.54 5.21
C SER A 61 6.33 -4.04 6.49
N ASP A 62 7.40 -3.25 6.32
CA ASP A 62 8.06 -2.63 7.46
C ASP A 62 7.14 -1.69 8.23
N PHE A 63 6.07 -1.24 7.61
CA PHE A 63 5.12 -0.32 8.23
C PHE A 63 3.99 -1.02 8.97
N GLY A 64 3.87 -2.33 8.82
CA GLY A 64 2.84 -3.06 9.51
C GLY A 64 2.25 -4.17 8.70
N MET A 65 1.09 -4.63 9.12
CA MET A 65 0.47 -5.80 8.55
C MET A 65 -1.02 -5.57 8.35
N TYR A 66 -1.54 -6.08 7.25
CA TYR A 66 -2.97 -6.22 7.04
C TYR A 66 -3.26 -7.70 6.86
N ASP A 67 -3.94 -8.31 7.83
CA ASP A 67 -4.25 -9.74 7.76
C ASP A 67 -5.47 -10.04 8.62
N LEU A 68 -6.58 -10.30 7.97
CA LEU A 68 -7.83 -10.58 8.66
C LEU A 68 -7.88 -12.01 9.17
N SER A 69 -7.02 -12.89 8.69
CA SER A 69 -7.05 -14.30 9.10
C SER A 69 -6.55 -14.51 10.53
N PHE A 70 -5.80 -13.55 11.09
CA PHE A 70 -5.37 -13.61 12.46
C PHE A 70 -6.44 -13.22 13.48
N GLY A 71 -7.60 -12.87 13.01
CA GLY A 71 -8.76 -12.75 13.85
C GLY A 71 -8.69 -11.69 14.94
N LYS A 72 -8.02 -11.97 15.99
CA LYS A 72 -8.12 -11.17 17.22
C LYS A 72 -7.22 -9.95 17.26
N THR A 73 -6.14 -9.92 16.51
CA THR A 73 -5.17 -8.84 16.63
C THR A 73 -5.54 -7.63 15.81
N ASN A 74 -6.33 -7.83 14.76
CA ASN A 74 -6.85 -6.74 13.94
C ASN A 74 -5.79 -5.72 13.52
N GLU A 75 -4.59 -6.21 13.25
CA GLU A 75 -3.57 -5.34 12.69
C GLU A 75 -3.98 -5.05 11.26
N GLN A 76 -4.46 -3.85 11.04
CA GLN A 76 -4.94 -3.45 9.73
C GLN A 76 -4.24 -2.20 9.28
N SER A 77 -2.98 -2.36 8.88
CA SER A 77 -2.21 -1.26 8.33
C SER A 77 -2.54 -1.10 6.86
N TYR A 78 -2.92 0.10 6.47
CA TYR A 78 -3.26 0.39 5.08
C TYR A 78 -2.11 1.01 4.30
N GLU A 79 -1.18 1.68 4.99
CA GLU A 79 -0.02 2.29 4.34
C GLU A 79 1.17 1.33 4.44
N HIS A 80 1.80 1.03 3.31
CA HIS A 80 2.92 0.10 3.27
C HIS A 80 4.09 0.69 2.49
N GLN A 81 5.28 0.55 3.03
CA GLN A 81 6.52 1.04 2.42
C GLN A 81 7.61 -0.01 2.54
N GLY A 82 8.69 0.21 1.83
CA GLY A 82 9.82 -0.68 1.87
C GLY A 82 9.54 -1.96 1.12
N LEU A 83 9.95 -3.07 1.67
CA LEU A 83 9.68 -4.36 1.07
C LEU A 83 8.29 -4.82 1.50
N ILE A 84 7.44 -5.09 0.54
CA ILE A 84 6.05 -5.47 0.79
C ILE A 84 5.86 -6.90 0.31
N TYR A 85 5.36 -7.76 1.21
CA TYR A 85 5.03 -9.14 0.89
C TYR A 85 3.51 -9.29 0.86
N ILE A 86 3.01 -9.80 -0.26
CA ILE A 86 1.58 -10.02 -0.44
C ILE A 86 1.37 -11.51 -0.69
N ASN A 87 0.53 -12.13 0.12
CA ASN A 87 0.33 -13.57 0.04
C ASN A 87 -1.15 -13.88 -0.13
N ASN A 88 -1.46 -14.70 -1.12
CA ASN A 88 -2.82 -15.20 -1.33
C ASN A 88 -2.89 -16.63 -0.81
N TYR A 89 -3.53 -16.83 0.31
CA TYR A 89 -3.68 -18.16 0.92
C TYR A 89 -4.85 -18.95 0.36
N ASP A 90 -5.61 -18.35 -0.53
CA ASP A 90 -6.79 -19.00 -1.10
C ASP A 90 -6.42 -20.04 -2.15
N SER A 91 -7.38 -20.91 -2.45
CA SER A 91 -7.24 -21.87 -3.53
C SER A 91 -7.70 -21.31 -4.88
N ILE A 92 -8.12 -20.05 -4.90
CA ILE A 92 -8.55 -19.36 -6.13
C ILE A 92 -7.79 -18.07 -6.26
N PRO A 93 -7.72 -17.48 -7.47
CA PRO A 93 -7.12 -16.16 -7.63
C PRO A 93 -7.93 -15.09 -6.90
N ASN A 94 -7.24 -14.09 -6.40
CA ASN A 94 -7.87 -12.97 -5.73
C ASN A 94 -7.28 -11.65 -6.22
N HIS A 95 -8.07 -10.58 -6.07
CA HIS A 95 -7.71 -9.25 -6.54
C HIS A 95 -7.45 -8.32 -5.39
N LEU A 96 -6.58 -7.35 -5.62
CA LEU A 96 -6.13 -6.43 -4.60
C LEU A 96 -5.87 -5.08 -5.25
N ARG A 97 -6.24 -4.01 -4.57
CA ARG A 97 -6.10 -2.66 -5.12
C ARG A 97 -5.31 -1.77 -4.19
N PHE A 98 -4.39 -1.00 -4.78
CA PHE A 98 -3.60 -0.01 -4.06
C PHE A 98 -3.68 1.32 -4.79
N ILE A 99 -3.45 2.39 -4.02
CA ILE A 99 -3.02 3.66 -4.60
C ILE A 99 -1.53 3.78 -4.29
N GLN A 100 -0.73 3.86 -5.33
CA GLN A 100 0.70 4.05 -5.21
C GLN A 100 0.97 5.55 -5.18
N VAL A 101 1.69 6.00 -4.16
CA VAL A 101 2.02 7.42 -3.98
C VAL A 101 3.51 7.58 -4.21
N ILE A 102 3.87 8.38 -5.20
CA ILE A 102 5.26 8.53 -5.64
C ILE A 102 5.68 9.98 -5.45
N PRO A 103 6.50 10.27 -4.42
CA PRO A 103 7.01 11.63 -4.24
C PRO A 103 7.91 12.03 -5.41
N LYS A 104 7.79 13.26 -5.87
CA LYS A 104 8.70 13.80 -6.85
C LYS A 104 10.01 14.19 -6.18
N HIS A 105 11.12 13.97 -6.87
CA HIS A 105 12.41 14.38 -6.35
C HIS A 105 12.52 15.87 -6.37
N LEU A 106 12.78 16.37 -5.25
CA LEU A 106 13.00 17.78 -5.13
C LEU A 106 14.44 18.09 -5.41
N LYS A 107 15.10 17.66 -5.71
CA LYS A 107 16.25 17.78 -5.78
C LYS A 107 16.86 18.51 -6.11
N THR A 108 16.50 18.56 -5.98
CA THR A 108 16.70 18.88 -6.02
C THR A 108 17.10 19.40 -5.61
N GLU A 109 16.89 19.45 -5.23
CA GLU A 109 16.86 19.75 -4.53
C GLU A 109 17.92 19.85 -4.32
N GLU A 110 18.18 19.87 -4.60
CA GLU A 110 18.77 19.91 -4.31
C GLU A 110 19.59 20.41 -4.42
N LYS A 111 19.74 20.78 -4.50
CA LYS A 111 20.28 21.28 -4.45
C LYS A 111 20.81 21.82 -4.56
N LYS A 112 20.78 21.88 -4.58
CA LYS A 112 20.96 22.39 -4.52
C LYS A 112 21.45 22.64 -4.59
#